data_eb46610f0fd0c25d68f8d0c3756b6fd3
#
_entry.id   eb46610f0fd0c25d68f8d0c3756b6fd3
#
_cell.length_a   1.000
_cell.length_b   1.000
_cell.length_c   1.000
_cell.angle_alpha   90.00
_cell.angle_beta   90.00
_cell.angle_gamma   90.00
#
_symmetry.space_group_name_H-M   'P 1'
#
loop_
_entity.id
_entity.type
_entity.pdbx_description
1 polymer ?
#
loop_
_entity_poly.entity_id
_entity_poly.type
_entity_poly.pdbx_seq_one_letter_code
_entity_poly.pdbx_strand_id
1 'polypeptide(L)'
;STASATADAEGSANMYTEFAAVVVDKDGKILADLIDTIQPKIGFDAKGEITTVTFNGTKKELRNDYNMVTYGGAIAEWFEQATTFENYIVGKTADEVNAIATVTNAEGYQVATEADADLVAGCTMAINGYQESVTKAIANAK
;
A
#
# COMPACT_ATOMS: atom_id res chain seq x y z
N SER A 1 -5.57 11.41 -4.66
CA SER A 1 -5.17 12.69 -5.28
C SER A 1 -6.22 13.14 -6.29
N THR A 2 -6.32 14.44 -6.53
CA THR A 2 -7.27 15.04 -7.47
C THR A 2 -6.59 16.08 -8.34
N ALA A 3 -7.07 16.23 -9.57
CA ALA A 3 -6.75 17.35 -10.45
C ALA A 3 -8.06 17.92 -10.99
N SER A 4 -8.21 19.25 -10.97
CA SER A 4 -9.41 19.93 -11.46
C SER A 4 -9.52 19.84 -12.97
N ALA A 5 -10.75 19.68 -13.49
CA ALA A 5 -11.03 19.81 -14.91
C ALA A 5 -11.02 21.27 -15.34
N THR A 6 -10.64 21.50 -16.61
CA THR A 6 -10.72 22.79 -17.30
C THR A 6 -11.51 22.64 -18.60
N ALA A 7 -11.73 23.74 -19.33
CA ALA A 7 -12.36 23.67 -20.64
C ALA A 7 -11.58 22.80 -21.66
N ASP A 8 -10.24 22.73 -21.48
CA ASP A 8 -9.32 22.10 -22.42
C ASP A 8 -8.65 20.83 -21.89
N ALA A 9 -8.92 20.45 -20.61
CA ALA A 9 -8.32 19.28 -19.99
C ALA A 9 -9.26 18.61 -18.99
N GLU A 10 -9.28 17.27 -19.00
CA GLU A 10 -10.00 16.48 -18.02
C GLU A 10 -9.42 16.65 -16.62
N GLY A 11 -10.29 16.67 -15.63
CA GLY A 11 -9.92 16.48 -14.24
C GLY A 11 -9.77 14.99 -13.90
N SER A 12 -9.17 14.70 -12.76
CA SER A 12 -9.05 13.33 -12.28
C SER A 12 -9.18 13.22 -10.76
N ALA A 13 -9.77 12.12 -10.32
CA ALA A 13 -9.75 11.69 -8.94
C ALA A 13 -9.16 10.29 -8.85
N ASN A 14 -8.14 10.12 -8.01
CA ASN A 14 -7.56 8.83 -7.69
C ASN A 14 -7.87 8.50 -6.24
N MET A 15 -8.39 7.30 -6.01
CA MET A 15 -8.63 6.75 -4.69
C MET A 15 -7.60 5.65 -4.39
N TYR A 16 -7.09 5.64 -3.18
CA TYR A 16 -6.26 4.55 -2.66
C TYR A 16 -7.01 3.91 -1.51
N THR A 17 -7.19 2.60 -1.59
CA THR A 17 -7.73 1.80 -0.50
C THR A 17 -6.75 0.70 -0.19
N GLU A 18 -6.08 0.80 0.94
CA GLU A 18 -5.21 -0.22 1.49
C GLU A 18 -6.01 -1.12 2.40
N PHE A 19 -5.78 -2.42 2.31
CA PHE A 19 -6.47 -3.41 3.14
C PHE A 19 -5.52 -4.54 3.52
N ALA A 20 -5.88 -5.23 4.60
CA ALA A 20 -5.17 -6.39 5.10
C ALA A 20 -6.13 -7.49 5.53
N ALA A 21 -5.69 -8.74 5.39
CA ALA A 21 -6.27 -9.90 6.03
C ALA A 21 -5.20 -10.58 6.88
N VAL A 22 -5.56 -11.05 8.08
CA VAL A 22 -4.62 -11.70 8.99
C VAL A 22 -5.19 -12.97 9.58
N VAL A 23 -4.32 -13.92 9.86
CA VAL A 23 -4.56 -15.05 10.75
C VAL A 23 -3.65 -14.87 11.95
N VAL A 24 -4.22 -14.89 13.16
CA VAL A 24 -3.44 -14.73 14.39
C VAL A 24 -3.60 -15.95 15.30
N ASP A 25 -2.61 -16.18 16.13
CA ASP A 25 -2.69 -17.18 17.22
C ASP A 25 -3.46 -16.63 18.44
N LYS A 26 -3.58 -17.44 19.48
CA LYS A 26 -4.26 -17.07 20.74
C LYS A 26 -3.60 -15.90 21.49
N ASP A 27 -2.36 -15.60 21.21
CA ASP A 27 -1.58 -14.53 21.83
C ASP A 27 -1.53 -13.25 20.94
N GLY A 28 -2.29 -13.25 19.82
CA GLY A 28 -2.39 -12.14 18.89
C GLY A 28 -1.19 -11.99 17.94
N LYS A 29 -0.35 -13.04 17.81
CA LYS A 29 0.77 -13.05 16.87
C LYS A 29 0.29 -13.47 15.49
N ILE A 30 0.76 -12.77 14.49
CA ILE A 30 0.45 -13.04 13.08
C ILE A 30 1.05 -14.39 12.67
N LEU A 31 0.20 -15.30 12.21
CA LEU A 31 0.59 -16.59 11.63
C LEU A 31 0.67 -16.51 10.11
N ALA A 32 -0.19 -15.70 9.50
CA ALA A 32 -0.20 -15.40 8.08
C ALA A 32 -0.94 -14.07 7.87
N ASP A 33 -0.57 -13.36 6.83
CA ASP A 33 -1.19 -12.11 6.44
C ASP A 33 -1.18 -11.93 4.93
N LEU A 34 -1.98 -10.98 4.49
CA LEU A 34 -2.02 -10.47 3.13
C LEU A 34 -2.33 -8.98 3.20
N ILE A 35 -1.49 -8.17 2.57
CA ILE A 35 -1.77 -6.76 2.31
C ILE A 35 -2.00 -6.55 0.82
N ASP A 36 -2.89 -5.61 0.45
CA ASP A 36 -3.05 -5.22 -0.94
C ASP A 36 -3.63 -3.80 -1.04
N THR A 37 -3.71 -3.29 -2.26
CA THR A 37 -4.23 -1.94 -2.55
C THR A 37 -5.08 -1.93 -3.81
N ILE A 38 -6.21 -1.24 -3.74
CA ILE A 38 -7.02 -0.86 -4.90
C ILE A 38 -6.75 0.62 -5.21
N GLN A 39 -6.58 0.92 -6.50
CA GLN A 39 -6.26 2.28 -6.95
C GLN A 39 -7.10 2.66 -8.17
N PRO A 40 -8.43 2.79 -8.04
CA PRO A 40 -9.27 3.26 -9.13
C PRO A 40 -9.00 4.73 -9.44
N LYS A 41 -9.09 5.06 -10.73
CA LYS A 41 -9.00 6.43 -11.24
C LYS A 41 -10.27 6.80 -11.98
N ILE A 42 -10.79 7.99 -11.71
CA ILE A 42 -11.96 8.56 -12.38
C ILE A 42 -11.50 9.82 -13.12
N GLY A 43 -11.82 9.90 -14.43
CA GLY A 43 -11.72 11.13 -15.21
C GLY A 43 -13.07 11.82 -15.26
N PHE A 44 -13.09 13.15 -15.29
CA PHE A 44 -14.31 13.94 -15.42
C PHE A 44 -14.07 15.24 -16.21
N ASP A 45 -15.10 15.71 -16.90
CA ASP A 45 -15.06 16.96 -17.66
C ASP A 45 -15.29 18.21 -16.78
N ALA A 46 -15.26 19.39 -17.40
CA ALA A 46 -15.49 20.68 -16.73
C ALA A 46 -16.91 20.84 -16.15
N LYS A 47 -17.86 20.00 -16.53
CA LYS A 47 -19.22 19.98 -15.97
C LYS A 47 -19.35 18.99 -14.82
N GLY A 48 -18.31 18.19 -14.55
CA GLY A 48 -18.32 17.13 -13.55
C GLY A 48 -18.91 15.81 -14.06
N GLU A 49 -19.13 15.67 -15.37
CA GLU A 49 -19.59 14.42 -15.96
C GLU A 49 -18.41 13.43 -16.04
N ILE A 50 -18.63 12.18 -15.60
CA ILE A 50 -17.61 11.13 -15.62
C ILE A 50 -17.32 10.76 -17.08
N THR A 51 -16.04 10.87 -17.47
CA THR A 51 -15.55 10.55 -18.81
C THR A 51 -14.88 9.19 -18.86
N THR A 52 -14.15 8.84 -17.80
CA THR A 52 -13.45 7.56 -17.69
C THR A 52 -13.51 7.00 -16.28
N VAL A 53 -13.55 5.66 -16.18
CA VAL A 53 -13.33 4.92 -14.94
C VAL A 53 -12.31 3.83 -15.23
N THR A 54 -11.17 3.86 -14.54
CA THR A 54 -10.14 2.85 -14.69
C THR A 54 -9.98 2.08 -13.40
N PHE A 55 -10.18 0.77 -13.46
CA PHE A 55 -9.85 -0.17 -12.41
C PHE A 55 -9.38 -1.47 -13.04
N ASN A 56 -8.10 -1.76 -12.93
CA ASN A 56 -7.44 -2.88 -13.60
C ASN A 56 -7.11 -4.03 -12.64
N GLY A 57 -7.67 -4.03 -11.45
CA GLY A 57 -7.38 -4.98 -10.40
C GLY A 57 -6.62 -4.38 -9.23
N THR A 58 -6.27 -5.22 -8.27
CA THR A 58 -5.42 -4.84 -7.13
C THR A 58 -3.95 -4.77 -7.56
N LYS A 59 -3.09 -4.17 -6.76
CA LYS A 59 -1.66 -4.11 -7.06
C LYS A 59 -1.02 -5.50 -7.11
N LYS A 60 -1.47 -6.45 -6.28
CA LYS A 60 -1.00 -7.85 -6.34
C LYS A 60 -1.46 -8.56 -7.60
N GLU A 61 -2.68 -8.32 -8.06
CA GLU A 61 -3.18 -8.88 -9.33
C GLU A 61 -2.42 -8.32 -10.54
N LEU A 62 -2.10 -7.03 -10.53
CA LEU A 62 -1.34 -6.37 -11.59
C LEU A 62 0.11 -6.86 -11.67
N ARG A 63 0.74 -7.23 -10.54
CA ARG A 63 2.13 -7.70 -10.52
C ARG A 63 3.07 -6.75 -11.29
N ASN A 64 3.74 -7.26 -12.32
CA ASN A 64 4.66 -6.48 -13.14
C ASN A 64 3.95 -5.39 -13.98
N ASP A 65 2.67 -5.55 -14.28
CA ASP A 65 1.89 -4.55 -15.01
C ASP A 65 1.65 -3.27 -14.20
N TYR A 66 1.83 -3.32 -12.86
CA TYR A 66 1.87 -2.13 -12.03
C TYR A 66 3.11 -1.24 -12.34
N ASN A 67 4.19 -1.84 -12.83
CA ASN A 67 5.38 -1.18 -13.37
C ASN A 67 6.10 -0.24 -12.39
N MET A 68 6.20 -0.61 -11.13
CA MET A 68 6.85 0.21 -10.11
C MET A 68 8.37 0.34 -10.34
N VAL A 69 9.01 -0.70 -10.85
CA VAL A 69 10.43 -0.67 -11.21
C VAL A 69 10.65 0.23 -12.42
N THR A 70 9.91 0.01 -13.51
CA THR A 70 10.15 0.70 -14.79
C THR A 70 9.85 2.19 -14.73
N TYR A 71 8.73 2.57 -14.10
CA TYR A 71 8.29 3.97 -14.07
C TYR A 71 8.62 4.68 -12.76
N GLY A 72 8.72 3.94 -11.65
CA GLY A 72 8.99 4.49 -10.33
C GLY A 72 10.46 4.41 -9.91
N GLY A 73 11.32 3.69 -10.66
CA GLY A 73 12.72 3.47 -10.29
C GLY A 73 12.88 2.69 -8.97
N ALA A 74 11.86 1.94 -8.56
CA ALA A 74 11.87 1.19 -7.31
C ALA A 74 12.84 -0.01 -7.36
N ILE A 75 13.29 -0.47 -6.19
CA ILE A 75 14.21 -1.62 -6.06
C ILE A 75 13.60 -2.95 -6.52
N ALA A 76 12.26 -3.08 -6.43
CA ALA A 76 11.48 -4.25 -6.80
C ALA A 76 10.05 -3.83 -7.14
N GLU A 77 9.27 -4.71 -7.77
CA GLU A 77 7.85 -4.47 -8.03
C GLU A 77 7.06 -4.43 -6.73
N TRP A 78 5.91 -3.73 -6.75
CA TRP A 78 5.12 -3.51 -5.55
C TRP A 78 4.76 -4.81 -4.82
N PHE A 79 4.35 -5.84 -5.55
CA PHE A 79 3.95 -7.13 -4.96
C PHE A 79 5.11 -7.87 -4.29
N GLU A 80 6.34 -7.67 -4.75
CA GLU A 80 7.55 -8.25 -4.16
C GLU A 80 7.89 -7.54 -2.86
N GLN A 81 7.82 -6.20 -2.86
CA GLN A 81 8.01 -5.39 -1.66
C GLN A 81 6.93 -5.67 -0.60
N ALA A 82 5.66 -5.83 -1.04
CA ALA A 82 4.56 -6.23 -0.17
C ALA A 82 4.82 -7.60 0.48
N THR A 83 5.30 -8.57 -0.29
CA THR A 83 5.67 -9.90 0.23
C THR A 83 6.81 -9.82 1.25
N THR A 84 7.78 -8.92 1.04
CA THR A 84 8.84 -8.67 2.04
C THR A 84 8.25 -8.14 3.35
N PHE A 85 7.35 -7.15 3.28
CA PHE A 85 6.69 -6.61 4.47
C PHE A 85 5.85 -7.68 5.17
N GLU A 86 5.05 -8.46 4.44
CA GLU A 86 4.25 -9.57 4.96
C GLU A 86 5.14 -10.56 5.72
N ASN A 87 6.20 -11.06 5.10
CA ASN A 87 7.11 -12.00 5.75
C ASN A 87 7.77 -11.40 7.00
N TYR A 88 8.08 -10.11 6.99
CA TYR A 88 8.71 -9.41 8.12
C TYR A 88 7.78 -9.31 9.33
N ILE A 89 6.46 -9.20 9.13
CA ILE A 89 5.51 -9.04 10.23
C ILE A 89 4.97 -10.37 10.77
N VAL A 90 5.23 -11.50 10.13
CA VAL A 90 4.88 -12.83 10.67
C VAL A 90 5.54 -13.03 12.05
N GLY A 91 4.77 -13.51 13.01
CA GLY A 91 5.17 -13.71 14.41
C GLY A 91 5.10 -12.46 15.29
N LYS A 92 4.83 -11.28 14.72
CA LYS A 92 4.64 -10.02 15.46
C LYS A 92 3.19 -9.86 15.94
N THR A 93 3.03 -9.10 17.01
CA THR A 93 1.73 -8.60 17.51
C THR A 93 1.40 -7.25 16.85
N ALA A 94 0.18 -6.74 17.06
CA ALA A 94 -0.22 -5.41 16.60
C ALA A 94 0.71 -4.29 17.11
N ASP A 95 1.10 -4.35 18.38
CA ASP A 95 1.99 -3.36 18.98
C ASP A 95 3.38 -3.40 18.34
N GLU A 96 3.92 -4.60 18.06
CA GLU A 96 5.21 -4.77 17.39
C GLU A 96 5.17 -4.31 15.93
N VAL A 97 4.04 -4.51 15.21
CA VAL A 97 3.86 -3.96 13.85
C VAL A 97 3.82 -2.43 13.88
N ASN A 98 3.08 -1.83 14.82
CA ASN A 98 3.01 -0.39 14.99
C ASN A 98 4.36 0.24 15.44
N ALA A 99 5.20 -0.54 16.12
CA ALA A 99 6.51 -0.09 16.58
C ALA A 99 7.59 -0.07 15.48
N ILE A 100 7.32 -0.63 14.28
CA ILE A 100 8.23 -0.50 13.13
C ILE A 100 8.38 0.98 12.80
N ALA A 101 9.59 1.51 12.99
CA ALA A 101 9.85 2.93 12.83
C ALA A 101 9.79 3.36 11.35
N THR A 102 9.18 4.52 11.09
CA THR A 102 9.13 5.11 9.76
C THR A 102 9.82 6.46 9.70
N VAL A 103 10.27 6.83 8.51
CA VAL A 103 10.82 8.15 8.18
C VAL A 103 10.18 8.65 6.89
N THR A 104 10.00 9.96 6.79
CA THR A 104 9.51 10.57 5.54
C THR A 104 10.66 10.63 4.53
N ASN A 105 10.50 9.98 3.39
CA ASN A 105 11.47 10.03 2.30
C ASN A 105 11.34 11.34 1.48
N ALA A 106 12.18 11.51 0.46
CA ALA A 106 12.21 12.72 -0.36
C ALA A 106 10.90 12.98 -1.14
N GLU A 107 10.13 11.92 -1.44
CA GLU A 107 8.84 11.99 -2.10
C GLU A 107 7.66 12.21 -1.12
N GLY A 108 7.93 12.29 0.17
CA GLY A 108 6.90 12.50 1.19
C GLY A 108 6.22 11.23 1.71
N TYR A 109 6.75 10.06 1.41
CA TYR A 109 6.22 8.77 1.85
C TYR A 109 6.82 8.32 3.17
N GLN A 110 6.02 7.67 4.02
CA GLN A 110 6.46 7.07 5.28
C GLN A 110 7.00 5.65 5.01
N VAL A 111 8.31 5.54 4.91
CA VAL A 111 9.02 4.29 4.64
C VAL A 111 9.71 3.78 5.90
N ALA A 112 10.02 2.47 5.96
CA ALA A 112 10.77 1.91 7.08
C ALA A 112 12.14 2.56 7.23
N THR A 113 12.64 2.68 8.47
CA THR A 113 13.98 3.19 8.75
C THR A 113 15.03 2.09 8.64
N GLU A 114 16.30 2.47 8.49
CA GLU A 114 17.44 1.54 8.47
C GLU A 114 17.64 0.75 9.79
N ALA A 115 16.90 1.11 10.84
CA ALA A 115 16.88 0.30 12.06
C ALA A 115 16.27 -1.10 11.83
N ASP A 116 15.40 -1.23 10.83
CA ASP A 116 14.79 -2.48 10.38
C ASP A 116 15.47 -2.95 9.08
N ALA A 117 16.79 -3.18 9.12
CA ALA A 117 17.63 -3.47 7.94
C ALA A 117 17.11 -4.63 7.08
N ASP A 118 16.59 -5.70 7.70
CA ASP A 118 16.02 -6.85 6.98
C ASP A 118 14.77 -6.47 6.19
N LEU A 119 13.97 -5.53 6.71
CA LEU A 119 12.80 -5.01 5.99
C LEU A 119 13.24 -4.10 4.85
N VAL A 120 14.10 -3.13 5.12
CA VAL A 120 14.54 -2.11 4.13
C VAL A 120 15.28 -2.76 2.96
N ALA A 121 15.97 -3.88 3.17
CA ALA A 121 16.67 -4.62 2.12
C ALA A 121 15.75 -5.06 0.95
N GLY A 122 14.46 -5.24 1.21
CA GLY A 122 13.49 -5.69 0.19
C GLY A 122 12.19 -4.87 0.14
N CYS A 123 12.02 -3.87 1.00
CA CYS A 123 10.81 -3.06 1.07
C CYS A 123 11.15 -1.59 1.37
N THR A 124 11.07 -0.75 0.34
CA THR A 124 11.27 0.71 0.43
C THR A 124 10.00 1.49 0.13
N MET A 125 8.87 0.81 -0.09
CA MET A 125 7.58 1.44 -0.26
C MET A 125 7.05 2.05 1.04
N ALA A 126 6.04 2.92 0.96
CA ALA A 126 5.32 3.40 2.14
C ALA A 126 4.66 2.24 2.87
N ILE A 127 4.84 2.17 4.19
CA ILE A 127 4.32 1.06 5.02
C ILE A 127 3.28 1.49 6.06
N ASN A 128 3.18 2.78 6.37
CA ASN A 128 2.33 3.29 7.44
C ASN A 128 0.84 2.90 7.29
N GLY A 129 0.29 2.97 6.08
CA GLY A 129 -1.10 2.57 5.82
C GLY A 129 -1.31 1.06 5.99
N TYR A 130 -0.30 0.24 5.68
CA TYR A 130 -0.35 -1.21 5.89
C TYR A 130 -0.19 -1.58 7.36
N GLN A 131 0.67 -0.88 8.12
CA GLN A 131 0.73 -1.03 9.59
C GLN A 131 -0.65 -0.80 10.20
N GLU A 132 -1.34 0.28 9.80
CA GLU A 132 -2.68 0.59 10.28
C GLU A 132 -3.72 -0.46 9.85
N SER A 133 -3.69 -0.91 8.60
CA SER A 133 -4.62 -1.91 8.06
C SER A 133 -4.45 -3.28 8.76
N VAL A 134 -3.20 -3.73 8.94
CA VAL A 134 -2.87 -4.97 9.68
C VAL A 134 -3.31 -4.88 11.13
N THR A 135 -3.03 -3.77 11.81
CA THR A 135 -3.44 -3.58 13.22
C THR A 135 -4.96 -3.61 13.37
N LYS A 136 -5.70 -2.98 12.47
CA LYS A 136 -7.16 -3.06 12.45
C LYS A 136 -7.66 -4.48 12.18
N ALA A 137 -7.01 -5.20 11.27
CA ALA A 137 -7.37 -6.60 10.98
C ALA A 137 -7.16 -7.49 12.21
N ILE A 138 -6.03 -7.35 12.94
CA ILE A 138 -5.77 -8.08 14.19
C ILE A 138 -6.83 -7.76 15.25
N ALA A 139 -7.20 -6.49 15.41
CA ALA A 139 -8.23 -6.07 16.37
C ALA A 139 -9.62 -6.66 16.06
N ASN A 140 -9.89 -7.01 14.81
CA ASN A 140 -11.14 -7.64 14.36
C ASN A 140 -11.08 -9.18 14.33
N ALA A 141 -9.90 -9.78 14.52
CA ALA A 141 -9.75 -11.24 14.58
C ALA A 141 -10.47 -11.81 15.83
N LYS A 142 -11.15 -12.95 15.66
CA LYS A 142 -11.93 -13.61 16.72
C LYS A 142 -11.40 -15.00 16.98
#